data_c9e7710d3e62e920250a14c703df979f
#
_entry.id   c9e7710d3e62e920250a14c703df979f
#
_cell.length_a   1.000
_cell.length_b   1.000
_cell.length_c   1.000
_cell.angle_alpha   90.00
_cell.angle_beta   90.00
_cell.angle_gamma   90.00
#
_symmetry.space_group_name_H-M   'P 1'
#
loop_
_entity.id
_entity.type
_entity.pdbx_description
1 polymer ?
#
loop_
_entity_poly.entity_id
_entity_poly.type
_entity_poly.pdbx_seq_one_letter_code
_entity_poly.pdbx_strand_id
1 'polypeptide(L)'
;MDTYTVLFYRYLFAVPMLAVMIKARGRDFKLQKKEIIPIVLAGLIFAMSSITLFLSYRYMAAGIASTILFIYPVLVAVIMAVFFKEKVKLATVVSILLSLIGIALLYKGDDGTTLNLTGVLIVAASALLYAVYIVGVNQSRILRKVPTVKLTFYGLLTGTVLFFCLTGFGTDISPVKEWYHWFNLIALAALPTAVSLTCTTMATHYIGATPTAILGALEPVTAVIIGATVFNEGLTDRIIFGILLIILAVMLIVTGDKIPTALLRFRKLFPKLKKQ
;
A
#
# COMPACT_ATOMS: atom_id res chain seq x y z
N MET A 1 2.63 -23.33 2.74
CA MET A 1 3.77 -22.84 1.93
C MET A 1 4.48 -21.76 2.71
N ASP A 2 5.80 -21.67 2.60
CA ASP A 2 6.57 -20.60 3.24
C ASP A 2 6.33 -19.23 2.57
N THR A 3 6.48 -18.16 3.36
CA THR A 3 6.27 -16.77 2.92
C THR A 3 7.09 -16.40 1.70
N TYR A 4 8.36 -16.79 1.66
CA TYR A 4 9.25 -16.46 0.55
C TYR A 4 8.85 -17.18 -0.74
N THR A 5 8.41 -18.43 -0.63
CA THR A 5 7.89 -19.21 -1.78
C THR A 5 6.64 -18.57 -2.37
N VAL A 6 5.69 -18.13 -1.52
CA VAL A 6 4.46 -17.46 -1.98
C VAL A 6 4.79 -16.16 -2.70
N LEU A 7 5.67 -15.33 -2.13
CA LEU A 7 6.10 -14.07 -2.73
C LEU A 7 6.86 -14.28 -4.04
N PHE A 8 7.73 -15.30 -4.10
CA PHE A 8 8.44 -15.67 -5.32
C PHE A 8 7.46 -15.99 -6.46
N TYR A 9 6.52 -16.91 -6.25
CA TYR A 9 5.54 -17.27 -7.29
C TYR A 9 4.60 -16.10 -7.63
N ARG A 10 4.16 -15.33 -6.63
CA ARG A 10 3.33 -14.14 -6.87
C ARG A 10 4.01 -13.16 -7.82
N TYR A 11 5.29 -12.87 -7.61
CA TYR A 11 6.04 -11.94 -8.45
C TYR A 11 6.37 -12.57 -9.80
N LEU A 12 6.80 -13.82 -9.81
CA LEU A 12 7.13 -14.57 -11.03
C LEU A 12 5.95 -14.62 -12.02
N PHE A 13 4.74 -14.88 -11.54
CA PHE A 13 3.55 -14.92 -12.40
C PHE A 13 3.05 -13.52 -12.79
N ALA A 14 3.26 -12.51 -11.97
CA ALA A 14 2.87 -11.15 -12.30
C ALA A 14 3.75 -10.53 -13.40
N VAL A 15 5.03 -10.89 -13.47
CA VAL A 15 5.97 -10.37 -14.48
C VAL A 15 5.49 -10.61 -15.92
N PRO A 16 5.14 -11.85 -16.36
CA PRO A 16 4.64 -12.07 -17.72
C PRO A 16 3.32 -11.35 -17.99
N MET A 17 2.43 -11.22 -17.00
CA MET A 17 1.17 -10.48 -17.16
C MET A 17 1.44 -9.00 -17.45
N LEU A 18 2.37 -8.38 -16.71
CA LEU A 18 2.78 -7.00 -16.97
C LEU A 18 3.53 -6.85 -18.29
N ALA A 19 4.30 -7.85 -18.70
CA ALA A 19 4.95 -7.86 -20.02
C ALA A 19 3.93 -7.81 -21.16
N VAL A 20 2.87 -8.62 -21.06
CA VAL A 20 1.75 -8.56 -22.01
C VAL A 20 1.09 -7.19 -21.99
N MET A 21 0.86 -6.59 -20.82
CA MET A 21 0.28 -5.25 -20.70
C MET A 21 1.16 -4.16 -21.32
N ILE A 22 2.49 -4.24 -21.18
CA ILE A 22 3.44 -3.31 -21.81
C ILE A 22 3.29 -3.39 -23.34
N LYS A 23 3.29 -4.62 -23.90
CA LYS A 23 3.12 -4.83 -25.35
C LYS A 23 1.75 -4.39 -25.84
N ALA A 24 0.69 -4.72 -25.15
CA ALA A 24 -0.69 -4.34 -25.52
C ALA A 24 -0.88 -2.82 -25.53
N ARG A 25 -0.10 -2.07 -24.73
CA ARG A 25 -0.09 -0.60 -24.73
C ARG A 25 0.88 0.01 -25.76
N GLY A 26 1.47 -0.78 -26.64
CA GLY A 26 2.41 -0.32 -27.66
C GLY A 26 3.72 0.24 -27.09
N ARG A 27 4.10 -0.13 -25.87
CA ARG A 27 5.30 0.36 -25.21
C ARG A 27 6.45 -0.65 -25.35
N ASP A 28 7.68 -0.12 -25.36
CA ASP A 28 8.90 -0.93 -25.41
C ASP A 28 9.42 -1.28 -23.99
N PHE A 29 10.31 -2.28 -23.94
CA PHE A 29 11.01 -2.69 -22.71
C PHE A 29 12.35 -1.95 -22.52
N LYS A 30 12.76 -1.08 -23.46
CA LYS A 30 14.08 -0.45 -23.40
C LYS A 30 14.21 0.44 -22.16
N LEU A 31 15.26 0.24 -21.36
CA LEU A 31 15.67 1.10 -20.25
C LEU A 31 16.91 1.89 -20.65
N GLN A 32 16.95 3.14 -20.21
CA GLN A 32 18.18 3.91 -20.27
C GLN A 32 19.11 3.46 -19.13
N LYS A 33 20.43 3.41 -19.37
CA LYS A 33 21.40 2.98 -18.34
C LYS A 33 21.23 3.70 -17.00
N LYS A 34 20.87 5.00 -17.04
CA LYS A 34 20.62 5.82 -15.84
C LYS A 34 19.36 5.44 -15.06
N GLU A 35 18.43 4.69 -15.67
CA GLU A 35 17.16 4.28 -15.05
C GLU A 35 17.33 2.97 -14.25
N ILE A 36 18.32 2.15 -14.59
CA ILE A 36 18.48 0.80 -14.04
C ILE A 36 18.67 0.83 -12.53
N ILE A 37 19.65 1.57 -12.03
CA ILE A 37 19.96 1.62 -10.59
C ILE A 37 18.77 2.17 -9.77
N PRO A 38 18.14 3.32 -10.12
CA PRO A 38 16.97 3.79 -9.39
C PRO A 38 15.79 2.81 -9.42
N ILE A 39 15.55 2.10 -10.52
CA ILE A 39 14.48 1.11 -10.63
C ILE A 39 14.76 -0.10 -9.75
N VAL A 40 16.00 -0.62 -9.77
CA VAL A 40 16.41 -1.76 -8.94
C VAL A 40 16.27 -1.41 -7.46
N LEU A 41 16.76 -0.23 -7.03
CA LEU A 41 16.62 0.22 -5.64
C LEU A 41 15.14 0.34 -5.23
N ALA A 42 14.30 0.95 -6.07
CA ALA A 42 12.87 1.05 -5.83
C ALA A 42 12.21 -0.34 -5.74
N GLY A 43 12.58 -1.26 -6.64
CA GLY A 43 12.11 -2.64 -6.63
C GLY A 43 12.52 -3.42 -5.38
N LEU A 44 13.75 -3.25 -4.91
CA LEU A 44 14.23 -3.85 -3.65
C LEU A 44 13.46 -3.33 -2.44
N ILE A 45 13.27 -2.01 -2.33
CA ILE A 45 12.51 -1.41 -1.22
C ILE A 45 11.06 -1.93 -1.23
N PHE A 46 10.43 -2.00 -2.39
CA PHE A 46 9.07 -2.54 -2.55
C PHE A 46 9.00 -4.03 -2.18
N ALA A 47 9.98 -4.83 -2.59
CA ALA A 47 10.06 -6.25 -2.24
C ALA A 47 10.26 -6.45 -0.73
N MET A 48 11.12 -5.65 -0.09
CA MET A 48 11.32 -5.67 1.38
C MET A 48 10.03 -5.31 2.12
N SER A 49 9.27 -4.30 1.65
CA SER A 49 7.94 -3.99 2.19
C SER A 49 7.00 -5.19 2.07
N SER A 50 7.00 -5.90 0.93
CA SER A 50 6.18 -7.09 0.75
C SER A 50 6.57 -8.23 1.70
N ILE A 51 7.89 -8.46 1.93
CA ILE A 51 8.37 -9.45 2.89
C ILE A 51 7.86 -9.14 4.30
N THR A 52 8.08 -7.92 4.75
CA THR A 52 7.68 -7.51 6.11
C THR A 52 6.17 -7.59 6.31
N LEU A 53 5.37 -7.21 5.31
CA LEU A 53 3.93 -7.39 5.36
C LEU A 53 3.53 -8.86 5.51
N PHE A 54 4.04 -9.73 4.65
CA PHE A 54 3.68 -11.16 4.70
C PHE A 54 4.20 -11.85 5.97
N LEU A 55 5.33 -11.43 6.51
CA LEU A 55 5.82 -11.92 7.81
C LEU A 55 4.91 -11.50 8.95
N SER A 56 4.30 -10.32 8.90
CA SER A 56 3.38 -9.85 9.94
C SER A 56 2.12 -10.72 10.07
N TYR A 57 1.69 -11.37 8.99
CA TYR A 57 0.54 -12.30 9.00
C TYR A 57 0.75 -13.55 9.88
N ARG A 58 1.99 -13.82 10.30
CA ARG A 58 2.28 -14.87 11.30
C ARG A 58 1.91 -14.45 12.72
N TYR A 59 1.74 -13.16 12.97
CA TYR A 59 1.56 -12.59 14.31
C TYR A 59 0.19 -11.96 14.50
N MET A 60 -0.54 -11.68 13.43
CA MET A 60 -1.86 -11.05 13.47
C MET A 60 -2.70 -11.38 12.24
N ALA A 61 -4.01 -11.18 12.36
CA ALA A 61 -4.95 -11.31 11.26
C ALA A 61 -4.61 -10.38 10.09
N ALA A 62 -4.82 -10.87 8.86
CA ALA A 62 -4.47 -10.14 7.64
C ALA A 62 -5.24 -8.81 7.51
N GLY A 63 -6.51 -8.77 7.96
CA GLY A 63 -7.32 -7.55 7.97
C GLY A 63 -6.72 -6.45 8.85
N ILE A 64 -6.25 -6.81 10.06
CA ILE A 64 -5.60 -5.87 10.98
C ILE A 64 -4.26 -5.40 10.42
N ALA A 65 -3.43 -6.32 9.91
CA ALA A 65 -2.15 -5.96 9.30
C ALA A 65 -2.33 -5.02 8.10
N SER A 66 -3.31 -5.28 7.22
CA SER A 66 -3.64 -4.42 6.09
C SER A 66 -4.10 -3.03 6.54
N THR A 67 -4.87 -2.95 7.63
CA THR A 67 -5.30 -1.66 8.21
C THR A 67 -4.12 -0.86 8.73
N ILE A 68 -3.18 -1.49 9.45
CA ILE A 68 -1.97 -0.81 9.94
C ILE A 68 -1.08 -0.41 8.76
N LEU A 69 -0.92 -1.25 7.74
CA LEU A 69 -0.18 -0.92 6.53
C LEU A 69 -0.74 0.36 5.89
N PHE A 70 -2.07 0.54 5.89
CA PHE A 70 -2.74 1.69 5.26
C PHE A 70 -2.41 3.04 5.91
N ILE A 71 -1.55 3.07 6.93
CA ILE A 71 -0.95 4.30 7.47
C ILE A 71 0.14 4.89 6.55
N TYR A 72 0.60 4.14 5.55
CA TYR A 72 1.67 4.62 4.66
C TYR A 72 1.44 6.04 4.08
N PRO A 73 0.22 6.54 3.77
CA PRO A 73 0.05 7.91 3.28
C PRO A 73 0.38 8.95 4.33
N VAL A 74 0.13 8.64 5.61
CA VAL A 74 0.51 9.50 6.73
C VAL A 74 2.04 9.55 6.84
N LEU A 75 2.71 8.40 6.73
CA LEU A 75 4.18 8.32 6.72
C LEU A 75 4.78 9.06 5.52
N VAL A 76 4.16 8.97 4.35
CA VAL A 76 4.56 9.76 3.17
C VAL A 76 4.52 11.26 3.51
N ALA A 77 3.42 11.74 4.09
CA ALA A 77 3.30 13.16 4.46
C ALA A 77 4.37 13.58 5.50
N VAL A 78 4.68 12.73 6.48
CA VAL A 78 5.75 12.98 7.46
C VAL A 78 7.12 13.05 6.77
N ILE A 79 7.44 12.10 5.89
CA ILE A 79 8.70 12.09 5.15
C ILE A 79 8.83 13.34 4.29
N MET A 80 7.77 13.74 3.60
CA MET A 80 7.75 14.94 2.76
C MET A 80 7.97 16.20 3.60
N ALA A 81 7.37 16.29 4.79
CA ALA A 81 7.56 17.42 5.69
C ALA A 81 9.00 17.51 6.22
N VAL A 82 9.57 16.37 6.67
CA VAL A 82 10.88 16.34 7.33
C VAL A 82 12.02 16.50 6.32
N PHE A 83 12.01 15.73 5.24
CA PHE A 83 13.14 15.68 4.29
C PHE A 83 13.02 16.67 3.14
N PHE A 84 11.81 17.00 2.72
CA PHE A 84 11.55 17.89 1.59
C PHE A 84 11.02 19.27 2.04
N LYS A 85 10.95 19.50 3.36
CA LYS A 85 10.52 20.78 3.97
C LYS A 85 9.15 21.25 3.48
N GLU A 86 8.26 20.31 3.15
CA GLU A 86 6.87 20.65 2.87
C GLU A 86 6.21 21.23 4.12
N LYS A 87 5.36 22.24 3.94
CA LYS A 87 4.64 22.86 5.06
C LYS A 87 3.69 21.85 5.68
N VAL A 88 3.88 21.58 6.97
CA VAL A 88 2.97 20.73 7.73
C VAL A 88 1.64 21.43 7.88
N LYS A 89 0.58 20.83 7.36
CA LYS A 89 -0.79 21.36 7.51
C LYS A 89 -1.41 20.81 8.78
N LEU A 90 -2.38 21.53 9.33
CA LEU A 90 -3.14 21.08 10.50
C LEU A 90 -3.75 19.67 10.23
N ALA A 91 -4.26 19.45 9.02
CA ALA A 91 -4.77 18.14 8.61
C ALA A 91 -3.73 17.01 8.79
N THR A 92 -2.46 17.25 8.45
CA THR A 92 -1.37 16.28 8.65
C THR A 92 -1.17 15.95 10.12
N VAL A 93 -1.14 16.98 11.00
CA VAL A 93 -0.97 16.78 12.45
C VAL A 93 -2.14 15.97 13.03
N VAL A 94 -3.37 16.34 12.69
CA VAL A 94 -4.58 15.64 13.15
C VAL A 94 -4.58 14.19 12.64
N SER A 95 -4.18 13.94 11.38
CA SER A 95 -4.10 12.59 10.82
C SER A 95 -3.07 11.73 11.53
N ILE A 96 -1.90 12.28 11.90
CA ILE A 96 -0.90 11.55 12.68
C ILE A 96 -1.48 11.13 14.03
N LEU A 97 -2.13 12.04 14.74
CA LEU A 97 -2.75 11.75 16.05
C LEU A 97 -3.84 10.70 15.92
N LEU A 98 -4.74 10.82 14.95
CA LEU A 98 -5.80 9.83 14.70
C LEU A 98 -5.23 8.46 14.37
N SER A 99 -4.18 8.40 13.56
CA SER A 99 -3.51 7.13 13.21
C SER A 99 -2.89 6.47 14.44
N LEU A 100 -2.20 7.24 15.28
CA LEU A 100 -1.59 6.72 16.51
C LEU A 100 -2.65 6.19 17.50
N ILE A 101 -3.76 6.93 17.67
CA ILE A 101 -4.88 6.48 18.51
C ILE A 101 -5.50 5.22 17.92
N GLY A 102 -5.72 5.19 16.60
CA GLY A 102 -6.27 4.03 15.90
C GLY A 102 -5.41 2.78 16.09
N ILE A 103 -4.07 2.88 15.95
CA ILE A 103 -3.15 1.77 16.22
C ILE A 103 -3.22 1.34 17.68
N ALA A 104 -3.26 2.29 18.63
CA ALA A 104 -3.32 1.99 20.05
C ALA A 104 -4.61 1.23 20.41
N LEU A 105 -5.74 1.56 19.76
CA LEU A 105 -6.99 0.82 19.92
C LEU A 105 -6.91 -0.59 19.33
N LEU A 106 -6.28 -0.75 18.17
CA LEU A 106 -6.05 -2.07 17.57
C LEU A 106 -5.12 -2.94 18.40
N TYR A 107 -4.13 -2.32 19.07
CA TYR A 107 -3.13 -3.06 19.86
C TYR A 107 -3.72 -3.77 21.08
N LYS A 108 -4.73 -3.18 21.73
CA LYS A 108 -5.34 -3.72 22.96
C LYS A 108 -6.77 -4.20 22.67
N GLY A 109 -7.00 -5.52 22.61
CA GLY A 109 -8.34 -6.11 22.49
C GLY A 109 -9.18 -5.94 23.76
N ASP A 110 -10.50 -6.12 23.64
CA ASP A 110 -11.43 -6.02 24.81
C ASP A 110 -11.24 -7.16 25.81
N ASP A 111 -10.79 -8.33 25.35
CA ASP A 111 -10.53 -9.51 26.19
C ASP A 111 -9.18 -9.46 26.92
N GLY A 112 -8.51 -8.30 26.94
CA GLY A 112 -7.17 -8.17 27.51
C GLY A 112 -6.05 -8.79 26.66
N THR A 113 -6.40 -9.41 25.53
CA THR A 113 -5.42 -9.91 24.56
C THR A 113 -4.82 -8.73 23.83
N THR A 114 -3.50 -8.59 23.88
CA THR A 114 -2.78 -7.59 23.10
C THR A 114 -2.32 -8.19 21.80
N LEU A 115 -2.36 -7.39 20.72
CA LEU A 115 -1.67 -7.77 19.50
C LEU A 115 -0.19 -7.99 19.78
N ASN A 116 0.39 -8.96 19.10
CA ASN A 116 1.82 -9.19 19.24
C ASN A 116 2.60 -7.95 18.77
N LEU A 117 3.35 -7.33 19.70
CA LEU A 117 4.14 -6.13 19.43
C LEU A 117 5.10 -6.34 18.25
N THR A 118 5.69 -7.54 18.15
CA THR A 118 6.58 -7.89 17.03
C THR A 118 5.84 -7.78 15.70
N GLY A 119 4.61 -8.28 15.62
CA GLY A 119 3.78 -8.16 14.41
C GLY A 119 3.48 -6.71 14.06
N VAL A 120 3.12 -5.89 15.05
CA VAL A 120 2.86 -4.44 14.84
C VAL A 120 4.11 -3.72 14.35
N LEU A 121 5.28 -4.00 14.92
CA LEU A 121 6.54 -3.39 14.47
C LEU A 121 6.93 -3.84 13.06
N ILE A 122 6.72 -5.10 12.72
CA ILE A 122 7.01 -5.63 11.37
C ILE A 122 6.11 -4.96 10.33
N VAL A 123 4.80 -4.83 10.59
CA VAL A 123 3.91 -4.18 9.63
C VAL A 123 4.13 -2.67 9.57
N ALA A 124 4.49 -2.01 10.67
CA ALA A 124 4.89 -0.62 10.67
C ALA A 124 6.15 -0.39 9.83
N ALA A 125 7.13 -1.29 9.92
CA ALA A 125 8.31 -1.28 9.04
C ALA A 125 7.92 -1.46 7.57
N SER A 126 6.95 -2.34 7.27
CA SER A 126 6.40 -2.49 5.92
C SER A 126 5.79 -1.18 5.40
N ALA A 127 4.95 -0.53 6.21
CA ALA A 127 4.33 0.75 5.86
C ALA A 127 5.38 1.85 5.61
N LEU A 128 6.44 1.88 6.42
CA LEU A 128 7.55 2.82 6.26
C LEU A 128 8.32 2.56 4.95
N LEU A 129 8.67 1.31 4.67
CA LEU A 129 9.34 0.93 3.42
C LEU A 129 8.48 1.29 2.20
N TYR A 130 7.17 1.05 2.27
CA TYR A 130 6.25 1.41 1.20
C TYR A 130 6.15 2.93 1.03
N ALA A 131 6.12 3.69 2.12
CA ALA A 131 6.14 5.15 2.07
C ALA A 131 7.44 5.68 1.44
N VAL A 132 8.60 5.10 1.81
CA VAL A 132 9.91 5.43 1.21
C VAL A 132 9.92 5.12 -0.29
N TYR A 133 9.36 3.97 -0.71
CA TYR A 133 9.19 3.63 -2.12
C TYR A 133 8.39 4.69 -2.86
N ILE A 134 7.22 5.08 -2.33
CA ILE A 134 6.34 6.08 -2.96
C ILE A 134 7.04 7.43 -3.07
N VAL A 135 7.67 7.90 -1.98
CA VAL A 135 8.42 9.17 -1.98
C VAL A 135 9.59 9.09 -2.96
N GLY A 136 10.34 7.99 -2.96
CA GLY A 136 11.47 7.77 -3.87
C GLY A 136 11.05 7.84 -5.33
N VAL A 137 9.95 7.20 -5.70
CA VAL A 137 9.39 7.26 -7.07
C VAL A 137 8.93 8.68 -7.41
N ASN A 138 8.25 9.36 -6.47
CA ASN A 138 7.72 10.70 -6.70
C ASN A 138 8.80 11.79 -6.76
N GLN A 139 9.85 11.70 -5.96
CA GLN A 139 10.89 12.73 -5.88
C GLN A 139 12.05 12.50 -6.86
N SER A 140 12.22 11.27 -7.34
CA SER A 140 13.25 10.97 -8.33
C SER A 140 12.92 11.57 -9.69
N ARG A 141 13.77 12.48 -10.17
CA ARG A 141 13.67 13.07 -11.52
C ARG A 141 13.73 12.03 -12.65
N ILE A 142 14.32 10.87 -12.38
CA ILE A 142 14.46 9.76 -13.32
C ILE A 142 13.20 8.91 -13.29
N LEU A 143 12.79 8.42 -12.11
CA LEU A 143 11.67 7.48 -11.98
C LEU A 143 10.33 8.08 -12.37
N ARG A 144 10.10 9.38 -12.11
CA ARG A 144 8.88 10.10 -12.56
C ARG A 144 8.66 10.08 -14.07
N LYS A 145 9.71 9.91 -14.88
CA LYS A 145 9.62 9.86 -16.34
C LYS A 145 9.36 8.44 -16.85
N VAL A 146 9.60 7.43 -16.02
CA VAL A 146 9.36 6.02 -16.38
C VAL A 146 7.86 5.73 -16.30
N PRO A 147 7.25 5.14 -17.33
CA PRO A 147 5.85 4.74 -17.28
C PRO A 147 5.59 3.77 -16.13
N THR A 148 4.50 3.98 -15.37
CA THR A 148 4.19 3.21 -14.16
C THR A 148 4.20 1.69 -14.38
N VAL A 149 3.58 1.20 -15.47
CA VAL A 149 3.57 -0.25 -15.78
C VAL A 149 4.97 -0.80 -15.99
N LYS A 150 5.87 -0.01 -16.62
CA LYS A 150 7.27 -0.38 -16.85
C LYS A 150 8.06 -0.39 -15.54
N LEU A 151 7.85 0.64 -14.68
CA LEU A 151 8.44 0.71 -13.37
C LEU A 151 8.03 -0.51 -12.51
N THR A 152 6.74 -0.84 -12.50
CA THR A 152 6.21 -2.00 -11.77
C THR A 152 6.76 -3.31 -12.32
N PHE A 153 6.82 -3.47 -13.65
CA PHE A 153 7.39 -4.67 -14.29
C PHE A 153 8.83 -4.94 -13.82
N TYR A 154 9.70 -3.95 -13.93
CA TYR A 154 11.09 -4.09 -13.50
C TYR A 154 11.25 -4.17 -11.98
N GLY A 155 10.40 -3.47 -11.22
CA GLY A 155 10.35 -3.59 -9.77
C GLY A 155 10.00 -5.00 -9.32
N LEU A 156 8.97 -5.62 -9.91
CA LEU A 156 8.61 -7.01 -9.62
C LEU A 156 9.66 -7.99 -10.13
N LEU A 157 10.28 -7.74 -11.28
CA LEU A 157 11.39 -8.57 -11.78
C LEU A 157 12.57 -8.56 -10.79
N THR A 158 12.93 -7.38 -10.27
CA THR A 158 13.95 -7.25 -9.22
C THR A 158 13.55 -8.01 -7.95
N GLY A 159 12.29 -7.89 -7.52
CA GLY A 159 11.76 -8.65 -6.38
C GLY A 159 11.78 -10.16 -6.63
N THR A 160 11.44 -10.62 -7.83
CA THR A 160 11.53 -12.05 -8.20
C THR A 160 12.96 -12.57 -8.02
N VAL A 161 13.96 -11.81 -8.49
CA VAL A 161 15.37 -12.18 -8.32
C VAL A 161 15.75 -12.22 -6.84
N LEU A 162 15.32 -11.21 -6.05
CA LEU A 162 15.56 -11.18 -4.60
C LEU A 162 14.96 -12.42 -3.93
N PHE A 163 13.69 -12.75 -4.20
CA PHE A 163 13.04 -13.91 -3.60
C PHE A 163 13.66 -15.22 -4.04
N PHE A 164 14.10 -15.32 -5.28
CA PHE A 164 14.86 -16.49 -5.76
C PHE A 164 16.15 -16.68 -4.96
N CYS A 165 16.89 -15.61 -4.69
CA CYS A 165 18.07 -15.67 -3.83
C CYS A 165 17.72 -16.06 -2.38
N LEU A 166 16.63 -15.50 -1.83
CA LEU A 166 16.20 -15.78 -0.45
C LEU A 166 15.63 -17.20 -0.26
N THR A 167 15.20 -17.86 -1.34
CA THR A 167 14.82 -19.29 -1.34
C THR A 167 16.00 -20.21 -1.63
N GLY A 168 17.23 -19.77 -1.31
CA GLY A 168 18.43 -20.58 -1.52
C GLY A 168 18.67 -20.91 -3.00
N PHE A 169 18.45 -19.94 -3.90
CA PHE A 169 18.50 -20.15 -5.36
C PHE A 169 17.56 -21.25 -5.85
N GLY A 170 16.42 -21.39 -5.17
CA GLY A 170 15.39 -22.36 -5.55
C GLY A 170 15.42 -23.69 -4.79
N THR A 171 16.42 -23.93 -3.94
CA THR A 171 16.54 -25.18 -3.15
C THR A 171 15.48 -25.27 -2.05
N ASP A 172 15.10 -24.13 -1.46
CA ASP A 172 14.17 -24.04 -0.33
C ASP A 172 12.74 -23.68 -0.77
N ILE A 173 12.45 -23.78 -2.06
CA ILE A 173 11.09 -23.56 -2.57
C ILE A 173 10.19 -24.69 -2.08
N SER A 174 9.17 -24.33 -1.27
CA SER A 174 8.18 -25.30 -0.80
C SER A 174 7.42 -25.91 -1.99
N PRO A 175 7.36 -27.24 -2.11
CA PRO A 175 6.64 -27.88 -3.21
C PRO A 175 5.15 -27.54 -3.16
N VAL A 176 4.59 -27.20 -4.32
CA VAL A 176 3.15 -26.98 -4.49
C VAL A 176 2.50 -28.34 -4.66
N LYS A 177 2.00 -28.96 -3.57
CA LYS A 177 1.47 -30.32 -3.55
C LYS A 177 0.10 -30.41 -4.20
N GLU A 178 -0.77 -29.44 -3.92
CA GLU A 178 -2.15 -29.48 -4.31
C GLU A 178 -2.42 -28.56 -5.52
N TRP A 179 -3.22 -29.02 -6.48
CA TRP A 179 -3.52 -28.28 -7.70
C TRP A 179 -4.18 -26.91 -7.46
N TYR A 180 -5.03 -26.78 -6.40
CA TYR A 180 -5.70 -25.52 -6.06
C TYR A 180 -4.73 -24.46 -5.52
N HIS A 181 -3.57 -24.83 -5.01
CA HIS A 181 -2.51 -23.88 -4.64
C HIS A 181 -1.96 -23.13 -5.86
N TRP A 182 -1.85 -23.82 -7.02
CA TRP A 182 -1.45 -23.14 -8.27
C TRP A 182 -2.48 -22.12 -8.70
N PHE A 183 -3.79 -22.45 -8.60
CA PHE A 183 -4.86 -21.52 -8.89
C PHE A 183 -4.79 -20.30 -7.96
N ASN A 184 -4.59 -20.49 -6.65
CA ASN A 184 -4.47 -19.43 -5.67
C ASN A 184 -3.25 -18.54 -5.95
N LEU A 185 -2.10 -19.10 -6.30
CA LEU A 185 -0.89 -18.33 -6.64
C LEU A 185 -1.08 -17.49 -7.90
N ILE A 186 -1.69 -18.04 -8.94
CA ILE A 186 -2.02 -17.31 -10.17
C ILE A 186 -3.04 -16.21 -9.89
N ALA A 187 -4.09 -16.50 -9.11
CA ALA A 187 -5.08 -15.52 -8.73
C ALA A 187 -4.46 -14.38 -7.91
N LEU A 188 -3.54 -14.70 -6.99
CA LEU A 188 -2.80 -13.73 -6.19
C LEU A 188 -1.88 -12.85 -7.04
N ALA A 189 -1.31 -13.37 -8.12
CA ALA A 189 -0.55 -12.59 -9.08
C ALA A 189 -1.44 -11.75 -9.99
N ALA A 190 -2.54 -12.31 -10.48
CA ALA A 190 -3.43 -11.66 -11.45
C ALA A 190 -4.26 -10.54 -10.81
N LEU A 191 -5.03 -10.86 -9.75
CA LEU A 191 -6.04 -9.96 -9.19
C LEU A 191 -5.41 -8.74 -8.48
N PRO A 192 -4.61 -8.89 -7.39
CA PRO A 192 -4.08 -7.75 -6.67
C PRO A 192 -2.90 -7.06 -7.38
N THR A 193 -2.31 -7.68 -8.40
CA THR A 193 -1.18 -7.06 -9.10
C THR A 193 -1.58 -6.57 -10.48
N ALA A 194 -1.91 -7.46 -11.43
CA ALA A 194 -2.17 -7.05 -12.82
C ALA A 194 -3.49 -6.29 -12.96
N VAL A 195 -4.60 -6.82 -12.41
CA VAL A 195 -5.93 -6.21 -12.51
C VAL A 195 -6.00 -4.94 -11.67
N SER A 196 -5.58 -5.01 -10.40
CA SER A 196 -5.62 -3.86 -9.47
C SER A 196 -4.82 -2.68 -10.01
N LEU A 197 -3.57 -2.88 -10.47
CA LEU A 197 -2.77 -1.82 -11.07
C LEU A 197 -3.42 -1.22 -12.30
N THR A 198 -4.05 -2.05 -13.15
CA THR A 198 -4.76 -1.55 -14.34
C THR A 198 -5.94 -0.70 -13.93
N CYS A 199 -6.78 -1.19 -13.02
CA CYS A 199 -7.97 -0.47 -12.53
C CYS A 199 -7.58 0.84 -11.83
N THR A 200 -6.55 0.82 -10.97
CA THR A 200 -6.06 2.03 -10.29
C THR A 200 -5.52 3.06 -11.27
N THR A 201 -4.77 2.61 -12.28
CA THR A 201 -4.26 3.53 -13.32
C THR A 201 -5.41 4.14 -14.13
N MET A 202 -6.39 3.33 -14.52
CA MET A 202 -7.58 3.81 -15.24
C MET A 202 -8.41 4.76 -14.36
N ALA A 203 -8.67 4.39 -13.11
CA ALA A 203 -9.39 5.25 -12.18
C ALA A 203 -8.70 6.61 -12.01
N THR A 204 -7.38 6.62 -11.80
CA THR A 204 -6.60 7.86 -11.69
C THR A 204 -6.71 8.71 -12.96
N HIS A 205 -6.78 8.08 -14.13
CA HIS A 205 -6.93 8.80 -15.40
C HIS A 205 -8.34 9.40 -15.56
N TYR A 206 -9.40 8.64 -15.23
CA TYR A 206 -10.79 9.09 -15.47
C TYR A 206 -11.35 10.00 -14.37
N ILE A 207 -11.08 9.70 -13.11
CA ILE A 207 -11.65 10.42 -11.96
C ILE A 207 -10.63 11.24 -11.18
N GLY A 208 -9.33 11.09 -11.50
CA GLY A 208 -8.23 11.82 -10.86
C GLY A 208 -7.65 11.10 -9.64
N ALA A 209 -6.46 11.54 -9.21
CA ALA A 209 -5.70 10.89 -8.14
C ALA A 209 -6.41 10.92 -6.77
N THR A 210 -7.04 12.05 -6.43
CA THR A 210 -7.69 12.21 -5.11
C THR A 210 -8.91 11.29 -4.92
N PRO A 211 -9.91 11.24 -5.84
CA PRO A 211 -11.00 10.29 -5.72
C PRO A 211 -10.53 8.83 -5.72
N THR A 212 -9.51 8.50 -6.53
CA THR A 212 -8.91 7.15 -6.56
C THR A 212 -8.31 6.79 -5.20
N ALA A 213 -7.58 7.71 -4.55
CA ALA A 213 -7.01 7.48 -3.22
C ALA A 213 -8.10 7.35 -2.13
N ILE A 214 -9.20 8.10 -2.25
CA ILE A 214 -10.36 7.97 -1.35
C ILE A 214 -10.98 6.58 -1.50
N LEU A 215 -11.19 6.11 -2.73
CA LEU A 215 -11.70 4.76 -2.98
C LEU A 215 -10.72 3.68 -2.50
N GLY A 216 -9.41 3.94 -2.53
CA GLY A 216 -8.39 3.07 -1.95
C GLY A 216 -8.58 2.83 -0.45
N ALA A 217 -9.20 3.77 0.29
CA ALA A 217 -9.52 3.59 1.71
C ALA A 217 -10.56 2.46 1.97
N LEU A 218 -11.24 1.97 0.94
CA LEU A 218 -12.09 0.78 1.03
C LEU A 218 -11.29 -0.52 1.14
N GLU A 219 -10.00 -0.50 0.81
CA GLU A 219 -9.14 -1.70 0.89
C GLU A 219 -9.09 -2.30 2.31
N PRO A 220 -8.70 -1.55 3.37
CA PRO A 220 -8.71 -2.09 4.72
C PRO A 220 -10.11 -2.46 5.21
N VAL A 221 -11.16 -1.73 4.81
CA VAL A 221 -12.55 -2.08 5.15
C VAL A 221 -12.91 -3.45 4.55
N THR A 222 -12.61 -3.64 3.27
CA THR A 222 -12.88 -4.90 2.57
C THR A 222 -12.09 -6.06 3.19
N ALA A 223 -10.81 -5.83 3.52
CA ALA A 223 -9.97 -6.83 4.15
C ALA A 223 -10.54 -7.29 5.51
N VAL A 224 -11.03 -6.36 6.32
CA VAL A 224 -11.66 -6.66 7.62
C VAL A 224 -12.99 -7.40 7.44
N ILE A 225 -13.83 -6.98 6.51
CA ILE A 225 -15.11 -7.68 6.24
C ILE A 225 -14.83 -9.12 5.80
N ILE A 226 -13.86 -9.35 4.91
CA ILE A 226 -13.48 -10.69 4.48
C ILE A 226 -12.87 -11.49 5.65
N GLY A 227 -12.01 -10.87 6.46
CA GLY A 227 -11.45 -11.46 7.67
C GLY A 227 -12.54 -12.00 8.60
N ALA A 228 -13.53 -11.16 8.90
CA ALA A 228 -14.65 -11.54 9.77
C ALA A 228 -15.58 -12.58 9.17
N THR A 229 -15.94 -12.45 7.88
CA THR A 229 -16.99 -13.29 7.27
C THR A 229 -16.46 -14.61 6.72
N VAL A 230 -15.23 -14.63 6.21
CA VAL A 230 -14.63 -15.81 5.55
C VAL A 230 -13.68 -16.56 6.49
N PHE A 231 -12.90 -15.82 7.28
CA PHE A 231 -11.89 -16.39 8.17
C PHE A 231 -12.35 -16.45 9.64
N ASN A 232 -13.58 -16.01 9.95
CA ASN A 232 -14.14 -15.95 11.30
C ASN A 232 -13.21 -15.20 12.29
N GLU A 233 -12.53 -14.15 11.82
CA GLU A 233 -11.72 -13.28 12.67
C GLU A 233 -12.65 -12.51 13.62
N GLY A 234 -12.35 -12.55 14.93
CA GLY A 234 -13.13 -11.83 15.95
C GLY A 234 -13.00 -10.32 15.74
N LEU A 235 -14.15 -9.64 15.58
CA LEU A 235 -14.21 -8.18 15.56
C LEU A 235 -14.78 -7.68 16.88
N THR A 236 -13.98 -6.93 17.61
CA THR A 236 -14.45 -6.18 18.79
C THR A 236 -14.78 -4.74 18.40
N ASP A 237 -15.61 -4.07 19.19
CA ASP A 237 -15.94 -2.66 18.95
C ASP A 237 -14.68 -1.79 18.90
N ARG A 238 -13.69 -2.10 19.71
CA ARG A 238 -12.39 -1.42 19.70
C ARG A 238 -11.65 -1.54 18.39
N ILE A 239 -11.62 -2.74 17.80
CA ILE A 239 -10.99 -2.99 16.50
C ILE A 239 -11.71 -2.17 15.43
N ILE A 240 -13.04 -2.16 15.45
CA ILE A 240 -13.85 -1.37 14.51
C ILE A 240 -13.53 0.13 14.65
N PHE A 241 -13.52 0.66 15.87
CA PHE A 241 -13.18 2.06 16.11
C PHE A 241 -11.75 2.39 15.68
N GLY A 242 -10.77 1.54 15.96
CA GLY A 242 -9.39 1.72 15.55
C GLY A 242 -9.25 1.81 14.02
N ILE A 243 -9.92 0.91 13.30
CA ILE A 243 -9.97 0.90 11.83
C ILE A 243 -10.59 2.19 11.29
N LEU A 244 -11.74 2.60 11.84
CA LEU A 244 -12.41 3.83 11.42
C LEU A 244 -11.55 5.07 11.63
N LEU A 245 -10.81 5.16 12.74
CA LEU A 245 -9.89 6.26 12.99
C LEU A 245 -8.72 6.30 12.00
N ILE A 246 -8.16 5.16 11.65
CA ILE A 246 -7.07 5.08 10.66
C ILE A 246 -7.58 5.49 9.28
N ILE A 247 -8.76 5.00 8.88
CA ILE A 247 -9.38 5.38 7.61
C ILE A 247 -9.66 6.88 7.59
N LEU A 248 -10.21 7.44 8.66
CA LEU A 248 -10.47 8.87 8.78
C LEU A 248 -9.19 9.70 8.69
N ALA A 249 -8.11 9.25 9.33
CA ALA A 249 -6.80 9.89 9.25
C ALA A 249 -6.28 9.94 7.81
N VAL A 250 -6.36 8.83 7.09
CA VAL A 250 -5.93 8.75 5.69
C VAL A 250 -6.80 9.62 4.79
N MET A 251 -8.11 9.57 4.97
CA MET A 251 -9.05 10.42 4.23
C MET A 251 -8.74 11.91 4.44
N LEU A 252 -8.43 12.31 5.68
CA LEU A 252 -8.08 13.69 6.02
C LEU A 252 -6.79 14.14 5.33
N ILE A 253 -5.77 13.29 5.24
CA ILE A 253 -4.53 13.60 4.49
C ILE A 253 -4.81 13.74 3.00
N VAL A 254 -5.50 12.77 2.41
CA VAL A 254 -5.76 12.73 0.97
C VAL A 254 -6.64 13.90 0.52
N THR A 255 -7.62 14.32 1.35
CA THR A 255 -8.55 15.41 1.04
C THR A 255 -8.09 16.76 1.55
N GLY A 256 -7.19 16.81 2.52
CA GLY A 256 -6.78 18.01 3.25
C GLY A 256 -6.25 19.13 2.37
N ASP A 257 -5.72 18.82 1.20
CA ASP A 257 -5.29 19.80 0.20
C ASP A 257 -6.44 20.51 -0.54
N LYS A 258 -7.63 19.91 -0.54
CA LYS A 258 -8.82 20.45 -1.23
C LYS A 258 -9.84 21.10 -0.29
N ILE A 259 -9.74 20.84 1.01
CA ILE A 259 -10.67 21.41 2.02
C ILE A 259 -10.64 22.94 2.01
N PRO A 260 -9.50 23.66 1.95
CA PRO A 260 -9.49 25.11 1.89
C PRO A 260 -10.25 25.67 0.69
N THR A 261 -10.16 24.99 -0.46
CA THR A 261 -10.84 25.42 -1.70
C THR A 261 -12.35 25.17 -1.64
N ALA A 262 -12.77 24.08 -1.03
CA ALA A 262 -14.19 23.77 -0.83
C ALA A 262 -14.82 24.71 0.21
N LEU A 263 -14.13 24.98 1.33
CA LEU A 263 -14.56 25.96 2.35
C LEU A 263 -14.63 27.38 1.79
N LEU A 264 -13.70 27.77 0.92
CA LEU A 264 -13.73 29.05 0.25
C LEU A 264 -14.90 29.15 -0.75
N ARG A 265 -15.27 28.05 -1.42
CA ARG A 265 -16.49 27.98 -2.24
C ARG A 265 -17.75 28.07 -1.41
N PHE A 266 -17.82 27.33 -0.28
CA PHE A 266 -18.95 27.44 0.67
C PHE A 266 -19.07 28.84 1.25
N ARG A 267 -17.96 29.50 1.62
CA ARG A 267 -17.94 30.86 2.13
C ARG A 267 -18.37 31.90 1.07
N LYS A 268 -18.20 31.62 -0.22
CA LYS A 268 -18.71 32.47 -1.32
C LYS A 268 -20.22 32.28 -1.53
N LEU A 269 -20.80 31.13 -1.16
CA LEU A 269 -22.25 30.90 -1.21
C LEU A 269 -23.03 31.62 -0.08
N PHE A 270 -22.34 31.99 1.01
CA PHE A 270 -22.92 32.78 2.11
C PHE A 270 -22.12 34.08 2.28
N PRO A 271 -22.38 35.11 1.46
CA PRO A 271 -21.73 36.40 1.64
C PRO A 271 -22.10 36.95 3.00
N LYS A 272 -21.11 37.47 3.74
CA LYS A 272 -21.37 38.16 5.01
C LYS A 272 -22.39 39.28 4.77
N LEU A 273 -23.51 39.21 5.45
CA LEU A 273 -24.45 40.36 5.55
C LEU A 273 -23.63 41.57 6.00
N LYS A 274 -23.58 42.59 5.14
CA LYS A 274 -23.05 43.91 5.53
C LYS A 274 -23.82 44.37 6.77
N LYS A 275 -23.15 44.54 7.91
CA LYS A 275 -23.68 45.31 9.01
C LYS A 275 -23.89 46.73 8.47
N GLN A 276 -25.15 47.15 8.42
CA GLN A 276 -25.53 48.59 8.34
C GLN A 276 -25.11 49.30 9.60
#